data_f4f0f02711eb7f7724f234695b9acbc8
#
_entry.id   f4f0f02711eb7f7724f234695b9acbc8
#
_cell.length_a   1.000
_cell.length_b   1.000
_cell.length_c   1.000
_cell.angle_alpha   90.00
_cell.angle_beta   90.00
_cell.angle_gamma   90.00
#
_symmetry.space_group_name_H-M   'P 1'
#
loop_
_entity.id
_entity.type
_entity.pdbx_description
1 polymer ?
#
loop_
_entity_poly.entity_id
_entity_poly.type
_entity_poly.pdbx_seq_one_letter_code
_entity_poly.pdbx_strand_id
1 'polypeptide(L)'
;MNIKILVATHKQYWMPEDPVYMPIHVGREGKVDIGYTGDHTGDNISSKNANYCELTGLYWAWKNLDADYIGLVHYRRYFTRKEVRSVEDKKNQILTGAEWEKLLSQYPVVVADKRKYYIESNRSHYNNAHHSDGLDVAEQIIAERYPEYSAAFTKVCNRTWAHMFNMFVMRRDLFDQYCEWMFSIL
;
A
#
# COMPACT_ATOMS: atom_id res chain seq x y z
N MET A 1 8.58 19.27 5.04
CA MET A 1 7.96 18.21 4.21
C MET A 1 6.85 17.57 5.02
N ASN A 2 5.60 17.63 4.55
CA ASN A 2 4.47 16.97 5.21
C ASN A 2 4.37 15.53 4.71
N ILE A 3 4.79 14.56 5.54
CA ILE A 3 4.79 13.13 5.21
C ILE A 3 3.72 12.44 6.04
N LYS A 4 2.84 11.65 5.41
CA LYS A 4 1.86 10.81 6.09
C LYS A 4 1.92 9.39 5.56
N ILE A 5 2.27 8.46 6.44
CA ILE A 5 2.35 7.03 6.14
C ILE A 5 1.20 6.34 6.88
N LEU A 6 0.20 5.93 6.13
CA LEU A 6 -0.94 5.20 6.66
C LEU A 6 -0.48 3.86 7.24
N VAL A 7 -0.86 3.58 8.48
CA VAL A 7 -0.69 2.27 9.09
C VAL A 7 -2.04 1.56 9.08
N ALA A 8 -2.29 0.77 8.02
CA ALA A 8 -3.55 0.07 7.85
C ALA A 8 -3.76 -0.98 8.96
N THR A 9 -4.89 -0.87 9.67
CA THR A 9 -5.26 -1.79 10.74
C THR A 9 -6.78 -1.96 10.83
N HIS A 10 -7.22 -3.11 11.33
CA HIS A 10 -8.62 -3.41 11.66
C HIS A 10 -8.84 -3.65 13.16
N LYS A 11 -7.80 -3.45 13.97
CA LYS A 11 -7.83 -3.64 15.43
C LYS A 11 -6.81 -2.74 16.12
N GLN A 12 -6.97 -2.55 17.42
CA GLN A 12 -5.94 -1.92 18.23
C GLN A 12 -4.65 -2.74 18.21
N TYR A 13 -3.54 -2.07 17.99
CA TYR A 13 -2.22 -2.66 17.98
C TYR A 13 -1.16 -1.63 18.35
N TRP A 14 0.05 -2.09 18.67
CA TRP A 14 1.18 -1.19 18.85
C TRP A 14 1.44 -0.39 17.58
N MET A 15 1.66 0.92 17.71
CA MET A 15 1.95 1.84 16.62
C MET A 15 3.25 2.60 16.90
N PRO A 16 4.04 2.95 15.86
CA PRO A 16 5.15 3.88 16.02
C PRO A 16 4.65 5.24 16.53
N GLU A 17 5.42 5.85 17.43
CA GLU A 17 5.07 7.16 18.02
C GLU A 17 5.43 8.33 17.10
N ASP A 18 6.28 8.11 16.08
CA ASP A 18 6.70 9.15 15.16
C ASP A 18 5.48 9.67 14.35
N PRO A 19 5.24 10.99 14.30
CA PRO A 19 4.03 11.60 13.73
C PRO A 19 3.88 11.44 12.21
N VAL A 20 4.90 10.93 11.51
CA VAL A 20 4.76 10.55 10.09
C VAL A 20 3.85 9.32 9.91
N TYR A 21 3.76 8.46 10.94
CA TYR A 21 2.89 7.28 10.92
C TYR A 21 1.50 7.63 11.39
N MET A 22 0.52 7.39 10.54
CA MET A 22 -0.88 7.68 10.79
C MET A 22 -1.69 6.38 10.82
N PRO A 23 -2.06 5.86 12.01
CA PRO A 23 -2.95 4.70 12.10
C PRO A 23 -4.31 5.00 11.45
N ILE A 24 -4.74 4.09 10.54
CA ILE A 24 -6.04 4.19 9.90
C ILE A 24 -6.82 2.89 10.08
N HIS A 25 -8.05 3.01 10.63
CA HIS A 25 -8.99 1.90 10.77
C HIS A 25 -9.67 1.65 9.43
N VAL A 26 -9.20 0.65 8.69
CA VAL A 26 -9.74 0.29 7.36
C VAL A 26 -11.03 -0.50 7.49
N GLY A 27 -12.00 -0.18 6.64
CA GLY A 27 -13.35 -0.74 6.70
C GLY A 27 -14.07 -0.38 8.01
N ARG A 28 -13.94 0.86 8.47
CA ARG A 28 -14.54 1.37 9.71
C ARG A 28 -16.06 1.41 9.65
N GLU A 29 -16.65 1.49 8.45
CA GLU A 29 -18.09 1.58 8.26
C GLU A 29 -18.84 0.49 9.03
N GLY A 30 -19.77 0.90 9.90
CA GLY A 30 -20.57 0.01 10.73
C GLY A 30 -19.83 -0.76 11.84
N LYS A 31 -18.52 -0.50 12.06
CA LYS A 31 -17.72 -1.16 13.11
C LYS A 31 -17.51 -0.26 14.33
N VAL A 32 -17.16 -0.88 15.45
CA VAL A 32 -16.81 -0.19 16.71
C VAL A 32 -15.55 0.64 16.51
N ASP A 33 -15.52 1.82 17.14
CA ASP A 33 -14.35 2.68 17.17
C ASP A 33 -13.21 2.04 17.98
N ILE A 34 -12.01 2.05 17.39
CA ILE A 34 -10.78 1.53 18.02
C ILE A 34 -9.79 2.66 18.33
N GLY A 35 -10.24 3.93 18.28
CA GLY A 35 -9.41 5.10 18.63
C GLY A 35 -8.46 5.57 17.55
N TYR A 36 -8.62 5.11 16.30
CA TYR A 36 -7.83 5.57 15.15
C TYR A 36 -8.71 6.30 14.14
N THR A 37 -8.10 7.10 13.27
CA THR A 37 -8.82 7.70 12.14
C THR A 37 -9.49 6.60 11.33
N GLY A 38 -10.81 6.74 11.10
CA GLY A 38 -11.56 5.79 10.28
C GLY A 38 -11.58 6.20 8.82
N ASP A 39 -11.55 5.23 7.92
CA ASP A 39 -11.64 5.43 6.48
C ASP A 39 -13.07 5.68 5.96
N HIS A 40 -14.04 5.93 6.85
CA HIS A 40 -15.47 6.07 6.55
C HIS A 40 -15.97 7.53 6.51
N THR A 41 -15.06 8.49 6.59
CA THR A 41 -15.39 9.92 6.57
C THR A 41 -15.11 10.54 5.19
N GLY A 42 -15.80 11.65 4.87
CA GLY A 42 -15.63 12.33 3.58
C GLY A 42 -15.92 11.42 2.38
N ASP A 43 -15.21 11.63 1.28
CA ASP A 43 -15.29 10.75 0.10
C ASP A 43 -14.57 9.44 0.40
N ASN A 44 -15.28 8.32 0.44
CA ASN A 44 -14.74 7.04 0.89
C ASN A 44 -15.43 5.83 0.23
N ILE A 45 -14.79 4.68 0.35
CA ILE A 45 -15.30 3.36 -0.04
C ILE A 45 -15.19 2.35 1.11
N SER A 46 -15.29 2.80 2.35
CA SER A 46 -15.10 1.98 3.56
C SER A 46 -16.00 0.74 3.58
N SER A 47 -17.24 0.85 3.11
CA SER A 47 -18.19 -0.27 3.00
C SER A 47 -17.74 -1.40 2.06
N LYS A 48 -16.81 -1.10 1.13
CA LYS A 48 -16.24 -2.08 0.19
C LYS A 48 -15.01 -2.84 0.74
N ASN A 49 -14.67 -2.65 2.01
CA ASN A 49 -13.45 -3.23 2.61
C ASN A 49 -13.35 -4.76 2.48
N ALA A 50 -14.47 -5.48 2.42
CA ALA A 50 -14.47 -6.93 2.22
C ALA A 50 -13.70 -7.37 0.96
N ASN A 51 -13.74 -6.55 -0.11
CA ASN A 51 -13.07 -6.82 -1.39
C ASN A 51 -11.79 -6.00 -1.57
N TYR A 52 -11.74 -4.78 -1.03
CA TYR A 52 -10.65 -3.83 -1.23
C TYR A 52 -9.59 -3.85 -0.13
N CYS A 53 -9.85 -4.50 1.01
CA CYS A 53 -8.93 -4.60 2.14
C CYS A 53 -8.35 -3.22 2.54
N GLU A 54 -7.03 -3.10 2.66
CA GLU A 54 -6.33 -1.85 3.00
C GLU A 54 -6.51 -0.73 1.97
N LEU A 55 -6.94 -1.05 0.76
CA LEU A 55 -7.14 -0.06 -0.30
C LEU A 55 -8.29 0.90 0.01
N THR A 56 -9.23 0.55 0.90
CA THR A 56 -10.24 1.50 1.36
C THR A 56 -9.63 2.67 2.13
N GLY A 57 -8.60 2.40 2.94
CA GLY A 57 -7.82 3.45 3.59
C GLY A 57 -6.98 4.27 2.61
N LEU A 58 -6.45 3.62 1.57
CA LEU A 58 -5.71 4.30 0.52
C LEU A 58 -6.61 5.25 -0.29
N TYR A 59 -7.83 4.81 -0.66
CA TYR A 59 -8.84 5.64 -1.30
C TYR A 59 -9.19 6.86 -0.44
N TRP A 60 -9.44 6.62 0.86
CA TRP A 60 -9.73 7.69 1.79
C TRP A 60 -8.61 8.73 1.84
N ALA A 61 -7.35 8.30 1.90
CA ALA A 61 -6.21 9.21 1.89
C ALA A 61 -6.10 10.00 0.58
N TRP A 62 -6.36 9.36 -0.56
CA TRP A 62 -6.37 10.03 -1.86
C TRP A 62 -7.37 11.18 -1.91
N LYS A 63 -8.56 10.97 -1.37
CA LYS A 63 -9.67 11.94 -1.42
C LYS A 63 -9.66 12.99 -0.32
N ASN A 64 -9.10 12.68 0.86
CA ASN A 64 -9.32 13.50 2.05
C ASN A 64 -8.03 13.97 2.75
N LEU A 65 -6.86 13.38 2.45
CA LEU A 65 -5.62 13.68 3.15
C LEU A 65 -4.79 14.71 2.39
N ASP A 66 -4.36 15.77 3.07
CA ASP A 66 -3.43 16.77 2.52
C ASP A 66 -2.02 16.50 3.06
N ALA A 67 -1.12 16.06 2.16
CA ALA A 67 0.29 15.79 2.47
C ALA A 67 1.15 15.84 1.20
N ASP A 68 2.44 16.21 1.34
CA ASP A 68 3.41 16.25 0.24
C ASP A 68 3.79 14.83 -0.23
N TYR A 69 3.85 13.90 0.73
CA TYR A 69 4.14 12.47 0.51
C TYR A 69 3.12 11.63 1.27
N ILE A 70 2.59 10.61 0.59
CA ILE A 70 1.66 9.65 1.16
C ILE A 70 2.23 8.24 1.02
N GLY A 71 2.15 7.47 2.10
CA GLY A 71 2.59 6.08 2.11
C GLY A 71 1.55 5.13 2.69
N LEU A 72 1.78 3.84 2.46
CA LEU A 72 1.00 2.76 3.03
C LEU A 72 1.93 1.71 3.62
N VAL A 73 1.67 1.35 4.87
CA VAL A 73 2.25 0.22 5.58
C VAL A 73 1.14 -0.51 6.35
N HIS A 74 1.46 -1.65 6.94
CA HIS A 74 0.50 -2.42 7.73
C HIS A 74 0.93 -2.47 9.20
N TYR A 75 0.00 -2.61 10.12
CA TYR A 75 0.26 -2.65 11.56
C TYR A 75 1.28 -3.71 12.01
N ARG A 76 1.68 -4.64 11.16
CA ARG A 76 2.72 -5.64 11.41
C ARG A 76 3.90 -5.58 10.44
N ARG A 77 3.88 -4.65 9.47
CA ARG A 77 4.92 -4.51 8.43
C ARG A 77 5.27 -3.06 8.26
N TYR A 78 6.54 -2.75 8.44
CA TYR A 78 7.08 -1.39 8.33
C TYR A 78 8.37 -1.41 7.51
N PHE A 79 8.75 -0.26 7.00
CA PHE A 79 10.08 -0.05 6.45
C PHE A 79 11.10 0.05 7.58
N THR A 80 12.20 -0.70 7.46
CA THR A 80 13.24 -0.78 8.48
C THR A 80 14.61 -0.48 7.87
N ARG A 81 15.54 0.03 8.68
CA ARG A 81 16.93 0.35 8.27
C ARG A 81 17.68 -0.88 7.77
N LYS A 82 17.39 -2.03 8.30
CA LYS A 82 17.99 -3.32 7.96
C LYS A 82 16.98 -4.45 8.16
N GLU A 83 17.25 -5.57 7.55
CA GLU A 83 16.46 -6.78 7.82
C GLU A 83 16.52 -7.18 9.30
N VAL A 84 15.38 -7.45 9.90
CA VAL A 84 15.25 -7.77 11.32
C VAL A 84 14.38 -9.02 11.50
N ARG A 85 14.84 -9.95 12.33
CA ARG A 85 14.14 -11.22 12.56
C ARG A 85 13.21 -11.18 13.77
N SER A 86 13.60 -10.49 14.85
CA SER A 86 12.75 -10.40 16.04
C SER A 86 11.75 -9.24 15.95
N VAL A 87 10.60 -9.40 16.60
CA VAL A 87 9.57 -8.34 16.65
C VAL A 87 10.05 -7.12 17.43
N GLU A 88 10.78 -7.33 18.51
CA GLU A 88 11.30 -6.26 19.38
C GLU A 88 12.34 -5.42 18.65
N ASP A 89 13.32 -6.07 18.02
CA ASP A 89 14.33 -5.39 17.23
C ASP A 89 13.71 -4.62 16.05
N LYS A 90 12.62 -5.14 15.47
CA LYS A 90 11.92 -4.47 14.38
C LYS A 90 11.41 -3.10 14.79
N LYS A 91 10.82 -2.94 15.96
CA LYS A 91 10.31 -1.65 16.46
C LYS A 91 11.41 -0.59 16.50
N ASN A 92 12.60 -0.97 16.95
CA ASN A 92 13.77 -0.09 17.05
C ASN A 92 14.43 0.23 15.71
N GLN A 93 14.07 -0.48 14.63
CA GLN A 93 14.63 -0.32 13.29
C GLN A 93 13.68 0.36 12.30
N ILE A 94 12.45 0.68 12.72
CA ILE A 94 11.49 1.41 11.87
C ILE A 94 12.07 2.79 11.52
N LEU A 95 11.94 3.18 10.26
CA LEU A 95 12.42 4.49 9.79
C LEU A 95 11.67 5.62 10.51
N THR A 96 12.42 6.58 11.00
CA THR A 96 11.90 7.81 11.61
C THR A 96 11.53 8.86 10.55
N GLY A 97 10.77 9.89 10.94
CA GLY A 97 10.43 11.01 10.08
C GLY A 97 11.65 11.69 9.47
N ALA A 98 12.72 11.90 10.25
CA ALA A 98 13.96 12.49 9.76
C ALA A 98 14.66 11.62 8.69
N GLU A 99 14.61 10.29 8.84
CA GLU A 99 15.15 9.36 7.84
C GLU A 99 14.29 9.34 6.58
N TRP A 100 12.97 9.43 6.73
CA TRP A 100 12.05 9.57 5.60
C TRP A 100 12.31 10.87 4.84
N GLU A 101 12.47 12.00 5.50
CA GLU A 101 12.80 13.28 4.85
C GLU A 101 14.09 13.17 4.03
N LYS A 102 15.12 12.52 4.58
CA LYS A 102 16.38 12.28 3.87
C LYS A 102 16.22 11.39 2.64
N LEU A 103 15.43 10.32 2.73
CA LEU A 103 15.17 9.43 1.59
C LEU A 103 14.33 10.13 0.52
N LEU A 104 13.25 10.79 0.91
CA LEU A 104 12.31 11.41 0.00
C LEU A 104 12.83 12.71 -0.65
N SER A 105 13.87 13.31 -0.09
CA SER A 105 14.62 14.38 -0.79
C SER A 105 15.40 13.88 -2.01
N GLN A 106 15.68 12.56 -2.08
CA GLN A 106 16.43 11.94 -3.18
C GLN A 106 15.55 11.12 -4.12
N TYR A 107 14.46 10.51 -3.59
CA TYR A 107 13.62 9.57 -4.30
C TYR A 107 12.14 9.96 -4.18
N PRO A 108 11.45 10.19 -5.30
CA PRO A 108 10.02 10.53 -5.27
C PRO A 108 9.14 9.33 -4.92
N VAL A 109 9.67 8.10 -5.00
CA VAL A 109 8.98 6.85 -4.67
C VAL A 109 9.93 5.92 -3.94
N VAL A 110 9.47 5.37 -2.82
CA VAL A 110 10.15 4.31 -2.06
C VAL A 110 9.20 3.13 -1.94
N VAL A 111 9.68 1.93 -2.26
CA VAL A 111 8.93 0.67 -2.17
C VAL A 111 9.68 -0.36 -1.32
N ALA A 112 8.99 -1.39 -0.84
CA ALA A 112 9.62 -2.48 -0.11
C ALA A 112 10.62 -3.25 -0.99
N ASP A 113 11.59 -3.93 -0.38
CA ASP A 113 12.51 -4.80 -1.08
C ASP A 113 11.80 -5.91 -1.86
N LYS A 114 12.46 -6.39 -2.92
CA LYS A 114 11.95 -7.44 -3.79
C LYS A 114 11.83 -8.76 -3.03
N ARG A 115 10.62 -9.31 -2.98
CA ARG A 115 10.42 -10.70 -2.61
C ARG A 115 10.63 -11.60 -3.82
N LYS A 116 11.56 -12.55 -3.71
CA LYS A 116 11.90 -13.51 -4.78
C LYS A 116 11.16 -14.82 -4.57
N TYR A 117 10.54 -15.32 -5.64
CA TYR A 117 9.85 -16.62 -5.67
C TYR A 117 10.69 -17.73 -6.31
N TYR A 118 11.83 -17.37 -6.93
CA TYR A 118 12.82 -18.24 -7.57
C TYR A 118 12.29 -19.07 -8.76
N ILE A 119 11.30 -19.92 -8.56
CA ILE A 119 10.75 -20.85 -9.57
C ILE A 119 9.40 -20.35 -10.10
N GLU A 120 8.55 -19.84 -9.22
CA GLU A 120 7.22 -19.36 -9.60
C GLU A 120 7.27 -17.96 -10.20
N SER A 121 6.49 -17.73 -11.26
CA SER A 121 6.19 -16.39 -11.74
C SER A 121 5.18 -15.69 -10.80
N ASN A 122 5.09 -14.36 -10.87
CA ASN A 122 4.09 -13.63 -10.10
C ASN A 122 2.66 -14.10 -10.43
N ARG A 123 2.37 -14.42 -11.71
CA ARG A 123 1.08 -14.96 -12.13
C ARG A 123 0.82 -16.34 -11.53
N SER A 124 1.77 -17.26 -11.62
CA SER A 124 1.58 -18.60 -11.07
C SER A 124 1.44 -18.57 -9.55
N HIS A 125 2.23 -17.72 -8.88
CA HIS A 125 2.10 -17.52 -7.42
C HIS A 125 0.73 -16.95 -7.03
N TYR A 126 0.23 -15.96 -7.79
CA TYR A 126 -1.11 -15.40 -7.57
C TYR A 126 -2.20 -16.46 -7.76
N ASN A 127 -2.16 -17.20 -8.86
CA ASN A 127 -3.15 -18.23 -9.18
C ASN A 127 -3.17 -19.40 -8.17
N ASN A 128 -2.02 -19.70 -7.55
CA ASN A 128 -1.94 -20.72 -6.51
C ASN A 128 -2.48 -20.23 -5.14
N ALA A 129 -2.49 -18.94 -4.89
CA ALA A 129 -2.90 -18.34 -3.62
C ALA A 129 -4.31 -17.71 -3.65
N HIS A 130 -4.81 -17.38 -4.84
CA HIS A 130 -6.06 -16.65 -5.06
C HIS A 130 -6.82 -17.24 -6.25
N HIS A 131 -8.06 -16.75 -6.48
CA HIS A 131 -8.80 -17.04 -7.72
C HIS A 131 -8.11 -16.34 -8.90
N SER A 132 -7.86 -17.09 -9.98
CA SER A 132 -7.16 -16.57 -11.18
C SER A 132 -7.91 -15.46 -11.90
N ASP A 133 -9.23 -15.48 -11.84
CA ASP A 133 -10.14 -14.61 -12.61
C ASP A 133 -9.83 -13.11 -12.40
N GLY A 134 -9.46 -12.72 -11.16
CA GLY A 134 -9.16 -11.31 -10.87
C GLY A 134 -7.98 -10.76 -11.66
N LEU A 135 -6.93 -11.56 -11.86
CA LEU A 135 -5.76 -11.14 -12.63
C LEU A 135 -6.05 -11.13 -14.13
N ASP A 136 -6.85 -12.09 -14.61
CA ASP A 136 -7.24 -12.19 -16.02
C ASP A 136 -8.19 -11.03 -16.42
N VAL A 137 -9.14 -10.68 -15.55
CA VAL A 137 -10.01 -9.50 -15.74
C VAL A 137 -9.21 -8.21 -15.73
N ALA A 138 -8.24 -8.05 -14.80
CA ALA A 138 -7.37 -6.90 -14.76
C ALA A 138 -6.55 -6.75 -16.05
N GLU A 139 -6.03 -7.86 -16.61
CA GLU A 139 -5.33 -7.88 -17.90
C GLU A 139 -6.22 -7.40 -19.07
N GLN A 140 -7.48 -7.85 -19.11
CA GLN A 140 -8.45 -7.41 -20.13
C GLN A 140 -8.75 -5.91 -20.01
N ILE A 141 -9.03 -5.42 -18.81
CA ILE A 141 -9.30 -3.99 -18.57
C ILE A 141 -8.09 -3.13 -18.96
N ILE A 142 -6.87 -3.58 -18.63
CA ILE A 142 -5.64 -2.88 -19.02
C ILE A 142 -5.49 -2.88 -20.54
N ALA A 143 -5.72 -4.00 -21.20
CA ALA A 143 -5.61 -4.07 -22.67
C ALA A 143 -6.62 -3.16 -23.38
N GLU A 144 -7.83 -3.02 -22.83
CA GLU A 144 -8.89 -2.19 -23.39
C GLU A 144 -8.70 -0.69 -23.13
N ARG A 145 -8.38 -0.32 -21.88
CA ARG A 145 -8.35 1.08 -21.43
C ARG A 145 -6.97 1.72 -21.42
N TYR A 146 -5.92 0.89 -21.24
CA TYR A 146 -4.54 1.32 -21.03
C TYR A 146 -3.56 0.43 -21.82
N PRO A 147 -3.74 0.28 -23.16
CA PRO A 147 -2.97 -0.65 -23.97
C PRO A 147 -1.45 -0.43 -23.89
N GLU A 148 -1.01 0.79 -23.59
CA GLU A 148 0.40 1.14 -23.38
C GLU A 148 1.02 0.42 -22.16
N TYR A 149 0.21 -0.02 -21.18
CA TYR A 149 0.65 -0.79 -20.01
C TYR A 149 0.63 -2.30 -20.22
N SER A 150 0.02 -2.83 -21.31
CA SER A 150 -0.13 -4.27 -21.54
C SER A 150 1.21 -5.02 -21.52
N ALA A 151 2.23 -4.47 -22.22
CA ALA A 151 3.56 -5.08 -22.22
C ALA A 151 4.23 -5.06 -20.82
N ALA A 152 4.04 -3.98 -20.06
CA ALA A 152 4.54 -3.87 -18.70
C ALA A 152 3.83 -4.86 -17.76
N PHE A 153 2.51 -5.00 -17.88
CA PHE A 153 1.70 -5.95 -17.11
C PHE A 153 2.18 -7.39 -17.35
N THR A 154 2.27 -7.82 -18.61
CA THR A 154 2.77 -9.14 -18.98
C THR A 154 4.19 -9.38 -18.44
N LYS A 155 5.08 -8.39 -18.56
CA LYS A 155 6.44 -8.46 -18.03
C LYS A 155 6.46 -8.65 -16.51
N VAL A 156 5.61 -7.93 -15.76
CA VAL A 156 5.50 -8.06 -14.29
C VAL A 156 4.93 -9.42 -13.91
N CYS A 157 3.89 -9.89 -14.59
CA CYS A 157 3.29 -11.20 -14.35
C CYS A 157 4.28 -12.37 -14.54
N ASN A 158 5.18 -12.25 -15.50
CA ASN A 158 6.18 -13.27 -15.81
C ASN A 158 7.45 -13.22 -14.94
N ARG A 159 7.66 -12.18 -14.14
CA ARG A 159 8.79 -12.09 -13.20
C ARG A 159 8.62 -13.09 -12.05
N THR A 160 9.76 -13.57 -11.53
CA THR A 160 9.83 -14.40 -10.32
C THR A 160 10.08 -13.59 -9.05
N TRP A 161 9.76 -12.31 -9.07
CA TRP A 161 9.91 -11.40 -7.94
C TRP A 161 8.94 -10.21 -8.08
N ALA A 162 8.52 -9.66 -6.94
CA ALA A 162 7.72 -8.45 -6.88
C ALA A 162 8.01 -7.63 -5.61
N HIS A 163 7.64 -6.34 -5.64
CA HIS A 163 7.50 -5.52 -4.45
C HIS A 163 6.12 -5.79 -3.85
N MET A 164 6.10 -6.50 -2.71
CA MET A 164 4.87 -7.07 -2.16
C MET A 164 4.23 -6.18 -1.10
N PHE A 165 2.98 -6.52 -0.76
CA PHE A 165 2.23 -6.01 0.37
C PHE A 165 1.68 -4.59 0.21
N ASN A 166 1.64 -4.04 -1.00
CA ASN A 166 1.18 -2.66 -1.25
C ASN A 166 1.92 -1.61 -0.39
N MET A 167 3.18 -1.88 -0.04
CA MET A 167 3.98 -0.97 0.79
C MET A 167 4.76 0.00 -0.08
N PHE A 168 4.53 1.26 0.13
CA PHE A 168 5.21 2.36 -0.57
C PHE A 168 5.14 3.67 0.21
N VAL A 169 5.99 4.63 -0.17
CA VAL A 169 5.81 6.06 0.11
C VAL A 169 6.06 6.81 -1.19
N MET A 170 5.11 7.64 -1.62
CA MET A 170 5.15 8.35 -2.90
C MET A 170 4.92 9.85 -2.71
N ARG A 171 5.55 10.66 -3.56
CA ARG A 171 5.22 12.08 -3.70
C ARG A 171 3.78 12.23 -4.17
N ARG A 172 3.09 13.26 -3.71
CA ARG A 172 1.64 13.47 -3.89
C ARG A 172 1.18 13.36 -5.34
N ASP A 173 1.87 13.97 -6.27
CA ASP A 173 1.51 13.94 -7.70
C ASP A 173 1.55 12.53 -8.29
N LEU A 174 2.53 11.71 -7.89
CA LEU A 174 2.64 10.31 -8.31
C LEU A 174 1.60 9.43 -7.61
N PHE A 175 1.32 9.73 -6.35
CA PHE A 175 0.28 9.06 -5.59
C PHE A 175 -1.10 9.26 -6.20
N ASP A 176 -1.43 10.48 -6.60
CA ASP A 176 -2.71 10.80 -7.24
C ASP A 176 -2.86 10.06 -8.56
N GLN A 177 -1.84 10.09 -9.43
CA GLN A 177 -1.84 9.35 -10.71
C GLN A 177 -1.96 7.84 -10.49
N TYR A 178 -1.25 7.29 -9.49
CA TYR A 178 -1.33 5.87 -9.14
C TYR A 178 -2.73 5.48 -8.68
N CYS A 179 -3.33 6.26 -7.78
CA CYS A 179 -4.68 6.00 -7.29
C CYS A 179 -5.72 6.12 -8.39
N GLU A 180 -5.66 7.15 -9.22
CA GLU A 180 -6.56 7.33 -10.36
C GLU A 180 -6.51 6.11 -11.29
N TRP A 181 -5.30 5.69 -11.68
CA TRP A 181 -5.11 4.53 -12.54
C TRP A 181 -5.58 3.24 -11.86
N MET A 182 -5.14 2.97 -10.66
CA MET A 182 -5.44 1.72 -9.93
C MET A 182 -6.95 1.57 -9.67
N PHE A 183 -7.62 2.61 -9.14
CA PHE A 183 -9.05 2.54 -8.85
C PHE A 183 -9.94 2.59 -10.09
N SER A 184 -9.41 2.93 -11.26
CA SER A 184 -10.12 2.81 -12.54
C SER A 184 -10.16 1.36 -13.06
N ILE A 185 -9.26 0.50 -12.58
CA ILE A 185 -9.16 -0.92 -12.96
C ILE A 185 -9.95 -1.79 -11.96
N LEU A 186 -9.89 -1.45 -10.67
CA LEU A 186 -10.56 -2.18 -9.59
C LEU A 186 -12.04 -1.83 -9.49
#